data_4db70ed7e6566781a4aff776b72bdb7f
#
_entry.id   4db70ed7e6566781a4aff776b72bdb7f
#
_cell.length_a   1.000
_cell.length_b   1.000
_cell.length_c   1.000
_cell.angle_alpha   90.00
_cell.angle_beta   90.00
_cell.angle_gamma   90.00
#
_symmetry.space_group_name_H-M   'P 1'
#
loop_
_entity.id
_entity.type
_entity.pdbx_description
1 polymer ?
#
loop_
_entity_poly.entity_id
_entity_poly.type
_entity_poly.pdbx_seq_one_letter_code
_entity_poly.pdbx_strand_id
1 'polypeptide(L)'
;MTLSKSLYTKGIQCPKALWLKKYKPSVLIPPDESAQAIFDTGNVVGDFACQLFTNGKEVPYSKNYDDMIATTKQWLDDGLENIYEATFYFSGILVMVDILTISNDKVSIYEVKSSTELKDIYLHDVSIQYYVLKN
;
A
#
# COMPACT_ATOMS: atom_id res chain seq x y z
N MET A 1 -2.70 -12.70 -13.63
CA MET A 1 -3.59 -12.28 -12.52
C MET A 1 -2.75 -11.51 -11.53
N THR A 2 -3.08 -10.23 -11.27
CA THR A 2 -2.32 -9.43 -10.32
C THR A 2 -2.87 -9.60 -8.91
N LEU A 3 -2.01 -9.87 -7.94
CA LEU A 3 -2.32 -9.92 -6.51
C LEU A 3 -1.91 -8.59 -5.88
N SER A 4 -2.88 -7.78 -5.48
CA SER A 4 -2.56 -6.55 -4.73
C SER A 4 -2.28 -6.84 -3.25
N LYS A 5 -1.56 -5.95 -2.58
CA LYS A 5 -1.32 -5.95 -1.12
C LYS A 5 -2.62 -6.23 -0.34
N SER A 6 -3.71 -5.51 -0.66
CA SER A 6 -5.01 -5.68 0.00
C SER A 6 -5.69 -7.03 -0.28
N LEU A 7 -5.48 -7.62 -1.46
CA LEU A 7 -5.97 -8.96 -1.75
C LEU A 7 -5.17 -10.04 -1.02
N TYR A 8 -3.86 -9.87 -0.92
CA TYR A 8 -3.00 -10.76 -0.16
C TYR A 8 -3.41 -10.80 1.33
N THR A 9 -3.50 -9.64 1.98
CA THR A 9 -3.91 -9.57 3.39
C THR A 9 -5.31 -10.11 3.63
N LYS A 10 -6.26 -9.85 2.71
CA LYS A 10 -7.58 -10.46 2.74
C LYS A 10 -7.53 -11.98 2.63
N GLY A 11 -6.65 -12.53 1.80
CA GLY A 11 -6.45 -13.98 1.64
C GLY A 11 -5.88 -14.62 2.90
N ILE A 12 -4.93 -13.97 3.59
CA ILE A 12 -4.38 -14.41 4.87
C ILE A 12 -5.48 -14.46 5.94
N GLN A 13 -6.33 -13.45 6.01
CA GLN A 13 -7.42 -13.40 6.97
C GLN A 13 -8.51 -14.45 6.67
N CYS A 14 -8.90 -14.59 5.40
CA CYS A 14 -9.93 -15.52 4.97
C CYS A 14 -9.84 -15.83 3.47
N PRO A 15 -9.37 -17.01 3.06
CA PRO A 15 -9.29 -17.41 1.65
C PRO A 15 -10.63 -17.33 0.92
N LYS A 16 -11.74 -17.66 1.61
CA LYS A 16 -13.09 -17.55 1.04
C LYS A 16 -13.46 -16.09 0.74
N ALA A 17 -13.10 -15.16 1.62
CA ALA A 17 -13.36 -13.74 1.41
C ALA A 17 -12.55 -13.19 0.21
N LEU A 18 -11.31 -13.64 0.04
CA LEU A 18 -10.52 -13.34 -1.16
C LEU A 18 -11.21 -13.85 -2.42
N TRP A 19 -11.63 -15.12 -2.42
CA TRP A 19 -12.31 -15.73 -3.57
C TRP A 19 -13.59 -14.97 -3.93
N LEU A 20 -14.43 -14.65 -2.92
CA LEU A 20 -15.66 -13.89 -3.13
C LEU A 20 -15.37 -12.50 -3.71
N LYS A 21 -14.36 -11.79 -3.17
CA LYS A 21 -13.98 -10.46 -3.67
C LYS A 21 -13.53 -10.51 -5.14
N LYS A 22 -12.88 -11.58 -5.54
CA LYS A 22 -12.34 -11.74 -6.89
C LYS A 22 -13.39 -12.19 -7.91
N TYR A 23 -14.21 -13.16 -7.55
CA TYR A 23 -15.07 -13.88 -8.50
C TYR A 23 -16.56 -13.62 -8.33
N LYS A 24 -16.99 -13.11 -7.18
CA LYS A 24 -18.39 -12.77 -6.89
C LYS A 24 -18.52 -11.47 -6.08
N PRO A 25 -18.00 -10.35 -6.59
CA PRO A 25 -18.02 -9.08 -5.85
C PRO A 25 -19.44 -8.61 -5.52
N SER A 26 -20.45 -9.03 -6.30
CA SER A 26 -21.87 -8.68 -6.08
C SER A 26 -22.47 -9.23 -4.79
N VAL A 27 -21.84 -10.23 -4.16
CA VAL A 27 -22.31 -10.77 -2.87
C VAL A 27 -21.66 -10.08 -1.67
N LEU A 28 -20.73 -9.18 -1.90
CA LEU A 28 -20.10 -8.42 -0.82
C LEU A 28 -21.02 -7.30 -0.36
N ILE A 29 -21.19 -7.20 0.95
CA ILE A 29 -21.90 -6.10 1.57
C ILE A 29 -21.01 -4.85 1.49
N PRO A 30 -21.50 -3.71 0.97
CA PRO A 30 -20.76 -2.45 1.03
C PRO A 30 -20.40 -2.09 2.49
N PRO A 31 -19.31 -1.34 2.72
CA PRO A 31 -19.01 -0.83 4.05
C PRO A 31 -20.17 0.02 4.57
N ASP A 32 -20.54 -0.18 5.81
CA ASP A 32 -21.49 0.68 6.52
C ASP A 32 -20.82 2.01 6.92
N GLU A 33 -21.58 2.91 7.53
CA GLU A 33 -21.10 4.24 7.95
C GLU A 33 -19.93 4.13 8.95
N SER A 34 -19.94 3.13 9.83
CA SER A 34 -18.86 2.94 10.79
C SER A 34 -17.58 2.45 10.13
N ALA A 35 -17.68 1.54 9.18
CA ALA A 35 -16.54 1.09 8.39
C ALA A 35 -15.98 2.22 7.52
N GLN A 36 -16.85 3.06 6.94
CA GLN A 36 -16.42 4.23 6.17
C GLN A 36 -15.66 5.23 7.06
N ALA A 37 -16.15 5.53 8.26
CA ALA A 37 -15.47 6.42 9.21
C ALA A 37 -14.07 5.90 9.61
N ILE A 38 -13.88 4.58 9.69
CA ILE A 38 -12.56 3.97 9.92
C ILE A 38 -11.63 4.23 8.72
N PHE A 39 -12.13 4.09 7.49
CA PHE A 39 -11.32 4.39 6.30
C PHE A 39 -10.95 5.87 6.23
N ASP A 40 -11.88 6.77 6.51
CA ASP A 40 -11.63 8.21 6.51
C ASP A 40 -10.59 8.59 7.57
N THR A 41 -10.69 8.01 8.77
CA THR A 41 -9.67 8.18 9.81
C THR A 41 -8.31 7.65 9.36
N GLY A 42 -8.27 6.51 8.66
CA GLY A 42 -7.05 5.95 8.09
C GLY A 42 -6.37 6.91 7.13
N ASN A 43 -7.13 7.54 6.23
CA ASN A 43 -6.61 8.52 5.29
C ASN A 43 -6.01 9.75 6.01
N VAL A 44 -6.72 10.30 6.98
CA VAL A 44 -6.23 11.44 7.79
C VAL A 44 -4.91 11.09 8.51
N VAL A 45 -4.81 9.90 9.10
CA VAL A 45 -3.57 9.44 9.77
C VAL A 45 -2.44 9.28 8.75
N GLY A 46 -2.73 8.78 7.54
CA GLY A 46 -1.78 8.70 6.44
C GLY A 46 -1.21 10.06 6.05
N ASP A 47 -2.10 11.05 5.86
CA ASP A 47 -1.71 12.43 5.52
C ASP A 47 -0.82 13.06 6.61
N PHE A 48 -1.14 12.85 7.88
CA PHE A 48 -0.30 13.31 8.98
C PHE A 48 1.06 12.60 9.02
N ALA A 49 1.10 11.30 8.74
CA ALA A 49 2.36 10.56 8.69
C ALA A 49 3.29 11.09 7.59
N CYS A 50 2.76 11.45 6.41
CA CYS A 50 3.53 12.05 5.33
C CYS A 50 4.21 13.38 5.74
N GLN A 51 3.61 14.15 6.65
CA GLN A 51 4.20 15.41 7.15
C GLN A 51 5.48 15.21 7.96
N LEU A 52 5.74 14.00 8.46
CA LEU A 52 6.99 13.66 9.16
C LEU A 52 8.17 13.50 8.20
N PHE A 53 7.91 13.35 6.91
CA PHE A 53 8.90 13.13 5.86
C PHE A 53 8.82 14.31 4.87
N THR A 54 9.61 15.33 5.09
CA THR A 54 9.56 16.56 4.29
C THR A 54 10.03 16.36 2.86
N ASN A 55 9.58 17.23 1.94
CA ASN A 55 9.96 17.22 0.52
C ASN A 55 9.58 15.95 -0.26
N GLY A 56 8.67 15.16 0.26
CA GLY A 56 8.14 13.98 -0.44
C GLY A 56 7.12 14.36 -1.51
N LYS A 57 6.89 13.43 -2.44
CA LYS A 57 5.84 13.52 -3.46
C LYS A 57 4.97 12.27 -3.41
N GLU A 58 3.67 12.46 -3.58
CA GLU A 58 2.70 11.37 -3.67
C GLU A 58 2.53 10.94 -5.13
N VAL A 59 2.66 9.64 -5.40
CA VAL A 59 2.37 9.08 -6.72
C VAL A 59 0.87 9.21 -7.00
N PRO A 60 0.47 9.95 -8.05
CA PRO A 60 -0.94 10.13 -8.35
C PRO A 60 -1.63 8.80 -8.63
N TYR A 61 -2.76 8.55 -7.99
CA TYR A 61 -3.52 7.32 -8.26
C TYR A 61 -4.00 7.26 -9.71
N SER A 62 -3.74 6.14 -10.36
CA SER A 62 -4.24 5.82 -11.70
C SER A 62 -4.88 4.42 -11.70
N LYS A 63 -5.92 4.24 -12.52
CA LYS A 63 -6.46 2.90 -12.80
C LYS A 63 -5.49 2.06 -13.65
N ASN A 64 -4.59 2.71 -14.36
CA ASN A 64 -3.47 2.07 -15.04
C ASN A 64 -2.27 2.04 -14.08
N TYR A 65 -2.02 0.91 -13.46
CA TYR A 65 -0.92 0.76 -12.50
C TYR A 65 0.47 0.90 -13.15
N ASP A 66 0.59 0.69 -14.46
CA ASP A 66 1.86 0.90 -15.18
C ASP A 66 2.29 2.37 -15.13
N ASP A 67 1.35 3.32 -15.15
CA ASP A 67 1.65 4.75 -15.01
C ASP A 67 2.20 5.06 -13.60
N MET A 68 1.63 4.44 -12.56
CA MET A 68 2.08 4.62 -11.18
C MET A 68 3.48 4.03 -10.98
N ILE A 69 3.73 2.85 -11.53
CA ILE A 69 5.05 2.20 -11.50
C ILE A 69 6.09 3.05 -12.25
N ALA A 70 5.73 3.55 -13.43
CA ALA A 70 6.62 4.42 -14.21
C ALA A 70 6.94 5.72 -13.48
N THR A 71 5.94 6.35 -12.84
CA THR A 71 6.13 7.55 -12.02
C THR A 71 7.06 7.29 -10.84
N THR A 72 6.84 6.18 -10.11
CA THR A 72 7.70 5.78 -9.00
C THR A 72 9.14 5.61 -9.47
N LYS A 73 9.35 4.87 -10.57
CA LYS A 73 10.67 4.65 -11.14
C LYS A 73 11.34 5.96 -11.55
N GLN A 74 10.64 6.84 -12.24
CA GLN A 74 11.15 8.15 -12.66
C GLN A 74 11.64 8.96 -11.46
N TRP A 75 10.87 9.02 -10.37
CA TRP A 75 11.23 9.79 -9.19
C TRP A 75 12.41 9.19 -8.41
N LEU A 76 12.54 7.86 -8.43
CA LEU A 76 13.73 7.17 -7.91
C LEU A 76 14.97 7.51 -8.73
N ASP A 77 14.86 7.46 -10.06
CA ASP A 77 15.94 7.81 -10.99
C ASP A 77 16.34 9.31 -10.87
N ASP A 78 15.37 10.18 -10.56
CA ASP A 78 15.58 11.62 -10.30
C ASP A 78 16.19 11.90 -8.89
N GLY A 79 16.38 10.88 -8.06
CA GLY A 79 16.97 11.00 -6.74
C GLY A 79 16.03 11.55 -5.66
N LEU A 80 14.72 11.41 -5.83
CA LEU A 80 13.76 11.83 -4.81
C LEU A 80 13.88 10.94 -3.57
N GLU A 81 14.10 11.56 -2.41
CA GLU A 81 14.36 10.83 -1.17
C GLU A 81 13.10 10.28 -0.50
N ASN A 82 11.96 10.97 -0.64
CA ASN A 82 10.70 10.57 -0.02
C ASN A 82 9.59 10.46 -1.08
N ILE A 83 8.99 9.27 -1.19
CA ILE A 83 7.91 9.00 -2.14
C ILE A 83 6.74 8.37 -1.38
N TYR A 84 5.54 8.96 -1.50
CA TYR A 84 4.32 8.42 -0.93
C TYR A 84 3.55 7.64 -1.98
N GLU A 85 2.86 6.58 -1.59
CA GLU A 85 2.14 5.65 -2.48
C GLU A 85 3.06 5.06 -3.57
N ALA A 86 4.35 4.89 -3.23
CA ALA A 86 5.34 4.35 -4.16
C ALA A 86 4.91 2.96 -4.64
N THR A 87 4.73 2.80 -5.95
CA THR A 87 4.09 1.63 -6.55
C THR A 87 5.12 0.72 -7.22
N PHE A 88 5.10 -0.55 -6.83
CA PHE A 88 6.02 -1.58 -7.33
C PHE A 88 5.27 -2.83 -7.76
N TYR A 89 5.84 -3.54 -8.73
CA TYR A 89 5.31 -4.79 -9.22
C TYR A 89 6.43 -5.81 -9.40
N PHE A 90 6.24 -7.00 -8.85
CA PHE A 90 7.15 -8.13 -9.02
C PHE A 90 6.38 -9.45 -8.99
N SER A 91 6.66 -10.33 -9.95
CA SER A 91 6.13 -11.70 -10.01
C SER A 91 4.62 -11.85 -9.79
N GLY A 92 3.82 -10.95 -10.39
CA GLY A 92 2.36 -10.98 -10.27
C GLY A 92 1.81 -10.25 -9.05
N ILE A 93 2.67 -9.62 -8.23
CA ILE A 93 2.30 -8.92 -7.00
C ILE A 93 2.49 -7.42 -7.19
N LEU A 94 1.43 -6.65 -6.89
CA LEU A 94 1.42 -5.19 -6.91
C LEU A 94 1.34 -4.67 -5.47
N VAL A 95 2.24 -3.77 -5.11
CA VAL A 95 2.22 -3.08 -3.83
C VAL A 95 2.30 -1.57 -4.02
N MET A 96 1.61 -0.84 -3.15
CA MET A 96 1.74 0.59 -2.96
C MET A 96 2.25 0.78 -1.55
N VAL A 97 3.39 1.42 -1.41
CA VAL A 97 4.07 1.67 -0.13
C VAL A 97 3.61 3.02 0.38
N ASP A 98 3.02 3.07 1.56
CA ASP A 98 2.48 4.32 2.10
C ASP A 98 3.57 5.40 2.13
N ILE A 99 4.75 5.09 2.68
CA ILE A 99 5.91 6.00 2.67
C ILE A 99 7.18 5.21 2.37
N LEU A 100 7.88 5.59 1.30
CA LEU A 100 9.21 5.11 0.94
C LEU A 100 10.21 6.22 1.22
N THR A 101 11.31 5.89 1.90
CA THR A 101 12.42 6.84 2.11
C THR A 101 13.75 6.26 1.67
N ILE A 102 14.61 7.11 1.10
CA ILE A 102 15.97 6.76 0.70
C ILE A 102 16.92 7.72 1.40
N SER A 103 17.84 7.18 2.19
CA SER A 103 18.86 7.95 2.88
C SER A 103 20.14 7.14 3.03
N ASN A 104 21.28 7.69 2.61
CA ASN A 104 22.59 7.04 2.69
C ASN A 104 22.58 5.61 2.09
N ASP A 105 22.06 5.46 0.90
CA ASP A 105 21.91 4.19 0.17
C ASP A 105 21.04 3.14 0.88
N LYS A 106 20.33 3.55 1.91
CA LYS A 106 19.36 2.72 2.63
C LYS A 106 17.94 3.08 2.22
N VAL A 107 17.20 2.07 1.75
CA VAL A 107 15.77 2.16 1.50
C VAL A 107 15.00 1.71 2.74
N SER A 108 14.05 2.52 3.17
CA SER A 108 13.13 2.19 4.27
C SER A 108 11.69 2.34 3.81
N ILE A 109 10.83 1.44 4.26
CA ILE A 109 9.40 1.50 4.01
C ILE A 109 8.66 1.65 5.35
N TYR A 110 7.62 2.47 5.33
CA TYR A 110 6.75 2.70 6.49
C TYR A 110 5.32 2.43 6.06
N GLU A 111 4.67 1.53 6.77
CA GLU A 111 3.25 1.22 6.62
C GLU A 111 2.49 1.92 7.73
N VAL A 112 1.56 2.78 7.36
CA VAL A 112 0.79 3.62 8.30
C VAL A 112 -0.52 2.93 8.65
N LYS A 113 -0.85 2.88 9.94
CA LYS A 113 -2.10 2.30 10.44
C LYS A 113 -2.69 3.19 11.54
N SER A 114 -3.98 3.49 11.42
CA SER A 114 -4.76 4.14 12.46
C SER A 114 -5.17 3.13 13.54
N SER A 115 -4.18 2.58 14.25
CA SER A 115 -4.37 1.54 15.26
C SER A 115 -3.50 1.81 16.47
N THR A 116 -4.01 1.49 17.65
CA THR A 116 -3.28 1.60 18.91
C THR A 116 -2.48 0.35 19.26
N GLU A 117 -2.62 -0.70 18.46
CA GLU A 117 -1.97 -1.99 18.70
C GLU A 117 -1.32 -2.52 17.42
N LEU A 118 -0.17 -3.19 17.57
CA LEU A 118 0.43 -3.96 16.50
C LEU A 118 -0.33 -5.28 16.33
N LYS A 119 -0.78 -5.56 15.10
CA LYS A 119 -1.49 -6.79 14.74
C LYS A 119 -0.67 -7.61 13.76
N ASP A 120 -0.75 -8.94 13.86
CA ASP A 120 0.00 -9.86 12.98
C ASP A 120 -0.26 -9.59 11.49
N ILE A 121 -1.48 -9.19 11.13
CA ILE A 121 -1.82 -8.85 9.74
C ILE A 121 -1.00 -7.67 9.20
N TYR A 122 -0.54 -6.73 10.06
CA TYR A 122 0.32 -5.63 9.65
C TYR A 122 1.73 -6.11 9.32
N LEU A 123 2.22 -7.14 10.03
CA LEU A 123 3.49 -7.78 9.69
C LEU A 123 3.43 -8.49 8.34
N HIS A 124 2.33 -9.16 8.03
CA HIS A 124 2.08 -9.73 6.71
C HIS A 124 2.05 -8.65 5.62
N ASP A 125 1.41 -7.51 5.90
CA ASP A 125 1.33 -6.38 4.98
C ASP A 125 2.72 -5.83 4.62
N VAL A 126 3.55 -5.54 5.63
CA VAL A 126 4.93 -5.09 5.42
C VAL A 126 5.81 -6.17 4.77
N SER A 127 5.60 -7.44 5.11
CA SER A 127 6.40 -8.55 4.57
C SER A 127 6.20 -8.73 3.06
N ILE A 128 4.97 -8.61 2.55
CA ILE A 128 4.73 -8.71 1.10
C ILE A 128 5.32 -7.52 0.35
N GLN A 129 5.29 -6.32 0.93
CA GLN A 129 5.95 -5.15 0.38
C GLN A 129 7.46 -5.34 0.33
N TYR A 130 8.06 -5.77 1.44
CA TYR A 130 9.50 -6.06 1.50
C TYR A 130 9.91 -7.10 0.45
N TYR A 131 9.12 -8.17 0.29
CA TYR A 131 9.37 -9.19 -0.73
C TYR A 131 9.42 -8.59 -2.14
N VAL A 132 8.46 -7.73 -2.49
CA VAL A 132 8.39 -7.10 -3.82
C VAL A 132 9.55 -6.14 -4.05
N LEU A 133 9.92 -5.33 -3.07
CA LEU A 133 10.97 -4.32 -3.21
C LEU A 133 12.38 -4.93 -3.22
N LYS A 134 12.57 -6.08 -2.57
CA LYS A 134 13.88 -6.74 -2.50
C LYS A 134 14.27 -7.44 -3.81
N ASN A 135 13.31 -7.77 -4.67
CA ASN A 135 13.52 -8.55 -5.90
C ASN A 135 13.32 -7.70 -7.15
#